data_9f3dbbb32e43e9e10eef5d09ebd92ddf
#
_entry.id   9f3dbbb32e43e9e10eef5d09ebd92ddf
#
_cell.length_a   1.000
_cell.length_b   1.000
_cell.length_c   1.000
_cell.angle_alpha   90.00
_cell.angle_beta   90.00
_cell.angle_gamma   90.00
#
_symmetry.space_group_name_H-M   'P 1'
#
loop_
_entity.id
_entity.type
_entity.pdbx_description
1 polymer ?
#
loop_
_entity_poly.entity_id
_entity_poly.type
_entity_poly.pdbx_seq_one_letter_code
_entity_poly.pdbx_strand_id
1 'polypeptide(L)'
;MTPIDLALTFAYAAFGAGLLFNLWRVFRAPGVPDRILALDTMVINVIALVVLYGIGTGSSAYFEVAMLFAMTGFVSTVAYAKFILRGDVIE
;
A
#
# COMPACT_ATOMS: atom_id res chain seq x y z
N MET A 1 28.91 5.90 0.28
CA MET A 1 27.51 5.67 -0.08
C MET A 1 27.38 5.62 -1.57
N THR A 2 26.80 4.54 -2.07
CA THR A 2 26.63 4.41 -3.52
C THR A 2 25.40 5.17 -3.99
N PRO A 3 25.30 5.47 -5.30
CA PRO A 3 24.08 6.09 -5.82
C PRO A 3 22.82 5.30 -5.50
N ILE A 4 22.92 3.97 -5.48
CA ILE A 4 21.78 3.11 -5.14
C ILE A 4 21.38 3.31 -3.68
N ASP A 5 22.37 3.42 -2.79
CA ASP A 5 22.06 3.66 -1.37
C ASP A 5 21.34 4.98 -1.17
N LEU A 6 21.76 6.02 -1.88
CA LEU A 6 21.10 7.31 -1.83
C LEU A 6 19.67 7.22 -2.35
N ALA A 7 19.49 6.53 -3.48
CA ALA A 7 18.18 6.37 -4.07
C ALA A 7 17.24 5.59 -3.14
N LEU A 8 17.74 4.54 -2.52
CA LEU A 8 16.93 3.75 -1.58
C LEU A 8 16.54 4.58 -0.36
N THR A 9 17.47 5.36 0.19
CA THR A 9 17.16 6.20 1.32
C THR A 9 16.07 7.21 0.98
N PHE A 10 16.19 7.85 -0.19
CA PHE A 10 15.19 8.80 -0.65
C PHE A 10 13.84 8.10 -0.84
N ALA A 11 13.84 6.92 -1.46
CA ALA A 11 12.62 6.19 -1.72
C ALA A 11 11.94 5.76 -0.42
N TYR A 12 12.70 5.27 0.55
CA TYR A 12 12.14 4.93 1.87
C TYR A 12 11.48 6.14 2.52
N ALA A 13 12.16 7.27 2.47
CA ALA A 13 11.61 8.49 3.06
C ALA A 13 10.32 8.91 2.36
N ALA A 14 10.30 8.83 1.02
CA ALA A 14 9.14 9.23 0.25
C ALA A 14 7.93 8.32 0.50
N PHE A 15 8.15 7.02 0.44
CA PHE A 15 7.04 6.08 0.66
C PHE A 15 6.61 6.03 2.12
N GLY A 16 7.55 6.20 3.03
CA GLY A 16 7.23 6.29 4.45
C GLY A 16 6.35 7.50 4.74
N ALA A 17 6.71 8.65 4.16
CA ALA A 17 5.90 9.85 4.30
C ALA A 17 4.51 9.66 3.68
N GLY A 18 4.47 9.01 2.51
CA GLY A 18 3.20 8.70 1.86
C GLY A 18 2.32 7.83 2.72
N LEU A 19 2.91 6.85 3.40
CA LEU A 19 2.17 5.97 4.31
C LEU A 19 1.59 6.76 5.47
N LEU A 20 2.36 7.68 6.03
CA LEU A 20 1.88 8.53 7.12
C LEU A 20 0.72 9.42 6.65
N PHE A 21 0.81 9.98 5.45
CA PHE A 21 -0.28 10.77 4.90
C PHE A 21 -1.53 9.92 4.68
N ASN A 22 -1.34 8.69 4.22
CA ASN A 22 -2.48 7.78 4.03
C ASN A 22 -3.13 7.43 5.35
N LEU A 23 -2.34 7.22 6.38
CA LEU A 23 -2.86 6.93 7.71
C LEU A 23 -3.68 8.11 8.21
N TRP A 24 -3.16 9.32 8.03
CA TRP A 24 -3.88 10.53 8.36
C TRP A 24 -5.21 10.58 7.62
N ARG A 25 -5.19 10.26 6.32
CA ARG A 25 -6.38 10.28 5.50
C ARG A 25 -7.42 9.29 5.99
N VAL A 26 -6.98 8.11 6.40
CA VAL A 26 -7.91 7.09 6.92
C VAL A 26 -8.68 7.63 8.12
N PHE A 27 -7.98 8.30 9.04
CA PHE A 27 -8.62 8.83 10.23
C PHE A 27 -9.50 10.04 9.95
N ARG A 28 -9.20 10.79 8.90
CA ARG A 28 -9.90 12.04 8.62
C ARG A 28 -10.92 11.91 7.50
N ALA A 29 -10.98 10.78 6.85
CA ALA A 29 -11.88 10.61 5.71
C ALA A 29 -13.34 10.74 6.16
N PRO A 30 -14.11 11.52 5.41
CA PRO A 30 -15.50 11.78 5.80
C PRO A 30 -16.45 10.62 5.51
N GLY A 31 -16.10 9.74 4.58
CA GLY A 31 -16.99 8.65 4.19
C GLY A 31 -16.28 7.34 4.00
N VAL A 32 -17.08 6.28 3.91
CA VAL A 32 -16.54 4.93 3.73
C VAL A 32 -15.75 4.79 2.44
N PRO A 33 -16.24 5.28 1.28
CA PRO A 33 -15.46 5.16 0.04
C PRO A 33 -14.09 5.82 0.14
N ASP A 34 -14.00 6.97 0.78
CA ASP A 34 -12.73 7.66 0.94
C ASP A 34 -11.76 6.87 1.80
N ARG A 35 -12.27 6.24 2.86
CA ARG A 35 -11.44 5.41 3.73
C ARG A 35 -10.91 4.20 2.98
N ILE A 36 -11.74 3.59 2.14
CA ILE A 36 -11.33 2.42 1.37
C ILE A 36 -10.25 2.80 0.38
N LEU A 37 -10.39 3.95 -0.29
CA LEU A 37 -9.35 4.43 -1.20
C LEU A 37 -8.04 4.66 -0.46
N ALA A 38 -8.12 5.24 0.73
CA ALA A 38 -6.91 5.49 1.52
C ALA A 38 -6.25 4.19 1.95
N LEU A 39 -7.04 3.20 2.34
CA LEU A 39 -6.50 1.89 2.72
C LEU A 39 -5.85 1.21 1.53
N ASP A 40 -6.43 1.31 0.34
CA ASP A 40 -5.84 0.76 -0.86
C ASP A 40 -4.47 1.38 -1.14
N THR A 41 -4.39 2.69 -1.02
CA THR A 41 -3.12 3.39 -1.22
C THR A 41 -2.10 2.99 -0.16
N MET A 42 -2.54 2.75 1.08
CA MET A 42 -1.64 2.24 2.12
C MET A 42 -1.04 0.90 1.74
N VAL A 43 -1.85 0.01 1.17
CA VAL A 43 -1.35 -1.29 0.72
C VAL A 43 -0.28 -1.09 -0.34
N ILE A 44 -0.52 -0.21 -1.30
CA ILE A 44 0.45 0.09 -2.35
C ILE A 44 1.76 0.61 -1.74
N ASN A 45 1.67 1.50 -0.76
CA ASN A 45 2.86 2.03 -0.11
C ASN A 45 3.62 0.94 0.65
N VAL A 46 2.91 0.05 1.32
CA VAL A 46 3.55 -1.06 2.03
C VAL A 46 4.25 -1.98 1.04
N ILE A 47 3.60 -2.29 -0.08
CA ILE A 47 4.20 -3.12 -1.12
C ILE A 47 5.48 -2.47 -1.63
N ALA A 48 5.45 -1.16 -1.87
CA ALA A 48 6.63 -0.45 -2.33
C ALA A 48 7.77 -0.54 -1.31
N LEU A 49 7.45 -0.41 -0.02
CA LEU A 49 8.48 -0.52 1.02
C LEU A 49 9.07 -1.92 1.08
N VAL A 50 8.25 -2.95 0.91
CA VAL A 50 8.74 -4.33 0.89
C VAL A 50 9.66 -4.55 -0.31
N VAL A 51 9.27 -4.03 -1.48
CA VAL A 51 10.11 -4.14 -2.68
C VAL A 51 11.44 -3.41 -2.47
N LEU A 52 11.39 -2.22 -1.89
CA LEU A 52 12.62 -1.48 -1.61
C LEU A 52 13.54 -2.25 -0.69
N TYR A 53 12.97 -2.89 0.32
CA TYR A 53 13.78 -3.69 1.24
C TYR A 53 14.41 -4.86 0.51
N GLY A 54 13.67 -5.48 -0.41
CA GLY A 54 14.22 -6.57 -1.23
C GLY A 54 15.37 -6.10 -2.10
N ILE A 55 15.25 -4.92 -2.67
CA ILE A 55 16.33 -4.35 -3.49
C ILE A 55 17.56 -4.10 -2.63
N GLY A 56 17.35 -3.52 -1.44
CA GLY A 56 18.46 -3.17 -0.56
C GLY A 56 19.20 -4.38 -0.03
N THR A 57 18.49 -5.48 0.23
CA THR A 57 19.10 -6.70 0.78
C THR A 57 19.52 -7.67 -0.31
N GLY A 58 19.06 -7.47 -1.54
CA GLY A 58 19.37 -8.38 -2.64
C GLY A 58 18.61 -9.70 -2.57
N SER A 59 17.55 -9.78 -1.78
CA SER A 59 16.79 -11.01 -1.63
C SER A 59 15.53 -10.99 -2.50
N SER A 60 15.33 -12.06 -3.27
CA SER A 60 14.14 -12.18 -4.10
C SER A 60 12.89 -12.59 -3.30
N ALA A 61 13.08 -13.06 -2.07
CA ALA A 61 11.96 -13.47 -1.25
C ALA A 61 11.00 -12.32 -0.97
N TYR A 62 11.53 -11.11 -0.84
CA TYR A 62 10.69 -9.95 -0.59
C TYR A 62 9.83 -9.59 -1.79
N PHE A 63 10.30 -9.88 -3.00
CA PHE A 63 9.48 -9.68 -4.18
C PHE A 63 8.30 -10.64 -4.21
N GLU A 64 8.52 -11.88 -3.79
CA GLU A 64 7.43 -12.85 -3.71
C GLU A 64 6.39 -12.43 -2.70
N VAL A 65 6.83 -11.94 -1.54
CA VAL A 65 5.91 -11.42 -0.53
C VAL A 65 5.14 -10.21 -1.07
N ALA A 66 5.82 -9.32 -1.78
CA ALA A 66 5.18 -8.16 -2.37
C ALA A 66 4.11 -8.55 -3.37
N MET A 67 4.38 -9.59 -4.17
CA MET A 67 3.41 -10.08 -5.14
C MET A 67 2.17 -10.65 -4.43
N LEU A 68 2.36 -11.39 -3.36
CA LEU A 68 1.25 -11.91 -2.59
C LEU A 68 0.39 -10.79 -2.00
N PHE A 69 1.04 -9.76 -1.47
CA PHE A 69 0.32 -8.60 -0.95
C PHE A 69 -0.43 -7.89 -2.06
N ALA A 70 0.17 -7.77 -3.25
CA ALA A 70 -0.49 -7.11 -4.37
C ALA A 70 -1.75 -7.86 -4.79
N MET A 71 -1.68 -9.18 -4.85
CA MET A 71 -2.83 -9.99 -5.21
C MET A 71 -3.92 -9.90 -4.15
N THR A 72 -3.54 -10.00 -2.89
CA THR A 72 -4.49 -9.90 -1.79
C THR A 72 -5.12 -8.51 -1.74
N GLY A 73 -4.32 -7.48 -1.93
CA GLY A 73 -4.83 -6.11 -1.93
C GLY A 73 -5.81 -5.87 -3.07
N PHE A 74 -5.51 -6.40 -4.25
CA PHE A 74 -6.40 -6.26 -5.39
C PHE A 74 -7.76 -6.90 -5.10
N VAL A 75 -7.75 -8.13 -4.58
CA VAL A 75 -8.99 -8.84 -4.26
C VAL A 75 -9.77 -8.08 -3.19
N SER A 76 -9.08 -7.60 -2.17
CA SER A 76 -9.72 -6.84 -1.10
C SER A 76 -10.38 -5.56 -1.64
N THR A 77 -9.66 -4.85 -2.51
CA THR A 77 -10.19 -3.60 -3.07
C THR A 77 -11.42 -3.85 -3.92
N VAL A 78 -11.38 -4.90 -4.74
CA VAL A 78 -12.54 -5.27 -5.56
C VAL A 78 -13.73 -5.63 -4.69
N ALA A 79 -13.48 -6.38 -3.62
CA ALA A 79 -14.56 -6.78 -2.71
C ALA A 79 -15.18 -5.56 -2.04
N TYR A 80 -14.36 -4.63 -1.56
CA TYR A 80 -14.86 -3.41 -0.95
C TYR A 80 -15.62 -2.54 -1.95
N ALA A 81 -15.13 -2.46 -3.18
CA ALA A 81 -15.81 -1.69 -4.20
C ALA A 81 -17.19 -2.25 -4.51
N LYS A 82 -17.27 -3.57 -4.61
CA LYS A 82 -18.56 -4.22 -4.82
C LYS A 82 -19.49 -4.00 -3.64
N PHE A 83 -18.96 -4.08 -2.44
CA PHE A 83 -19.72 -3.85 -1.24
C PHE A 83 -20.37 -2.47 -1.27
N ILE A 84 -19.60 -1.47 -1.64
CA ILE A 84 -20.09 -0.09 -1.69
C ILE A 84 -21.12 0.10 -2.79
N LEU A 85 -20.87 -0.49 -3.96
CA LEU A 85 -21.79 -0.36 -5.09
C LEU A 85 -23.15 -0.96 -4.78
N ARG A 86 -23.18 -2.04 -4.02
CA ARG A 86 -24.44 -2.64 -3.62
C ARG A 86 -25.12 -1.88 -2.50
N GLY A 87 -24.36 -1.01 -1.84
CA GLY A 87 -24.89 -0.26 -0.72
C GLY A 87 -24.91 -1.06 0.56
N ASP A 88 -25.28 -2.30 0.49
CA ASP A 88 -25.36 -3.16 1.66
C ASP A 88 -25.21 -4.61 1.24
N VAL A 89 -24.16 -5.24 1.73
CA VAL A 89 -23.87 -6.62 1.36
C VAL A 89 -24.89 -7.59 1.92
N ILE A 90 -25.51 -7.22 3.01
CA ILE A 90 -26.47 -8.09 3.66
C ILE A 90 -27.77 -8.19 2.88
N GLU A 91 -28.03 -7.24 2.09
CA GLU A 91 -29.23 -7.19 1.26
C GLU A 91 -29.40 -8.39 0.39
#